data_361c2e8c6ff5de7f266b10b9b6617ccd
#
_entry.id   361c2e8c6ff5de7f266b10b9b6617ccd
#
_cell.length_a   1.000
_cell.length_b   1.000
_cell.length_c   1.000
_cell.angle_alpha   90.00
_cell.angle_beta   90.00
_cell.angle_gamma   90.00
#
_symmetry.space_group_name_H-M   'P 1'
#
loop_
_entity.id
_entity.type
_entity.pdbx_description
1 polymer ?
#
loop_
_entity_poly.entity_id
_entity_poly.type
_entity_poly.pdbx_seq_one_letter_code
_entity_poly.pdbx_strand_id
1 'polypeptide(L)'
;MKNLITTIVLTICLGLNAQERWVLKSEKLVKPDTVLIFKPKAYNANQKHPLVYLLHGYSQNYNQWSGITNLQKLSDQYGFIIVTPDGFTTFYMDSPTKEHSRHEDFFFNELVPKVHRSFNVDRENIFISGLSMGGYGALRLFILHPHYFNTAGSTSGALEIDRESFGKVSQHFWQNNRLVDDLGSILEGDWHRYSISTLLRQNQSFKKPFVFDCGRQDILFPDSEKIKTLADSLNIPTTFISQPGDHNTEYWGKSIEYHFVYFKQHLKE
;
A
#
# COMPACT_ATOMS: atom_id res chain seq x y z
N MET A 1 -10.66 -31.35 61.76
CA MET A 1 -10.49 -31.53 60.31
C MET A 1 -10.75 -30.19 59.66
N LYS A 2 -9.71 -29.47 59.20
CA LYS A 2 -9.84 -28.18 58.53
C LYS A 2 -9.89 -28.44 57.02
N ASN A 3 -11.03 -28.14 56.39
CA ASN A 3 -11.18 -28.23 54.94
C ASN A 3 -10.44 -27.05 54.27
N LEU A 4 -9.40 -27.39 53.51
CA LEU A 4 -8.65 -26.43 52.68
C LEU A 4 -9.42 -26.30 51.37
N ILE A 5 -10.06 -25.15 51.15
CA ILE A 5 -10.72 -24.81 49.88
C ILE A 5 -9.61 -24.23 48.96
N THR A 6 -9.18 -25.03 47.98
CA THR A 6 -8.25 -24.59 46.96
C THR A 6 -9.03 -23.79 45.89
N THR A 7 -8.90 -22.48 45.90
CA THR A 7 -9.49 -21.63 44.86
C THR A 7 -8.61 -21.73 43.62
N ILE A 8 -9.08 -22.39 42.56
CA ILE A 8 -8.45 -22.40 41.26
C ILE A 8 -8.79 -21.08 40.59
N VAL A 9 -7.82 -20.18 40.47
CA VAL A 9 -7.92 -18.95 39.64
C VAL A 9 -7.73 -19.35 38.18
N LEU A 10 -8.84 -19.44 37.44
CA LEU A 10 -8.82 -19.66 36.00
C LEU A 10 -8.44 -18.35 35.33
N THR A 11 -7.16 -18.18 34.97
CA THR A 11 -6.70 -17.06 34.18
C THR A 11 -7.19 -17.24 32.73
N ILE A 12 -8.32 -16.62 32.41
CA ILE A 12 -8.79 -16.54 31.03
C ILE A 12 -7.82 -15.59 30.28
N CYS A 13 -6.86 -16.16 29.57
CA CYS A 13 -6.14 -15.42 28.54
C CYS A 13 -7.14 -15.09 27.42
N LEU A 14 -7.77 -13.92 27.50
CA LEU A 14 -8.42 -13.32 26.34
C LEU A 14 -7.34 -13.14 25.28
N GLY A 15 -7.31 -14.05 24.31
CA GLY A 15 -6.48 -13.89 23.12
C GLY A 15 -6.84 -12.55 22.46
N LEU A 16 -5.99 -11.54 22.65
CA LEU A 16 -6.09 -10.30 21.92
C LEU A 16 -6.03 -10.67 20.43
N ASN A 17 -7.15 -10.51 19.71
CA ASN A 17 -7.17 -10.68 18.26
C ASN A 17 -6.10 -9.77 17.69
N ALA A 18 -5.03 -10.35 17.15
CA ALA A 18 -3.94 -9.62 16.54
C ALA A 18 -4.40 -8.90 15.26
N GLN A 19 -5.53 -9.32 14.69
CA GLN A 19 -6.18 -8.72 13.52
C GLN A 19 -7.45 -7.97 13.93
N GLU A 20 -7.56 -6.72 13.49
CA GLU A 20 -8.78 -5.90 13.63
C GLU A 20 -9.38 -5.62 12.24
N ARG A 21 -10.70 -5.43 12.19
CA ARG A 21 -11.43 -5.03 11.00
C ARG A 21 -12.26 -3.79 11.30
N TRP A 22 -12.00 -2.71 10.54
CA TRP A 22 -12.79 -1.49 10.62
C TRP A 22 -13.66 -1.33 9.37
N VAL A 23 -14.80 -0.67 9.53
CA VAL A 23 -15.65 -0.19 8.43
C VAL A 23 -15.85 1.30 8.62
N LEU A 24 -15.27 2.09 7.73
CA LEU A 24 -15.25 3.54 7.81
C LEU A 24 -16.24 4.11 6.80
N LYS A 25 -17.28 4.78 7.31
CA LYS A 25 -18.20 5.55 6.46
C LYS A 25 -17.61 6.94 6.24
N SER A 26 -17.59 7.40 5.00
CA SER A 26 -17.10 8.71 4.60
C SER A 26 -17.94 9.27 3.47
N GLU A 27 -18.20 10.56 3.50
CA GLU A 27 -18.84 11.28 2.40
C GLU A 27 -17.91 11.46 1.19
N LYS A 28 -16.61 11.25 1.37
CA LYS A 28 -15.60 11.29 0.30
C LYS A 28 -15.63 10.06 -0.61
N LEU A 29 -16.29 8.98 -0.19
CA LEU A 29 -16.28 7.68 -0.85
C LEU A 29 -17.70 7.24 -1.23
N VAL A 30 -17.83 6.55 -2.36
CA VAL A 30 -19.11 6.01 -2.85
C VAL A 30 -19.71 4.93 -1.96
N LYS A 31 -18.90 4.29 -1.12
CA LYS A 31 -19.30 3.24 -0.17
C LYS A 31 -18.32 3.22 1.01
N PRO A 32 -18.70 2.59 2.15
CA PRO A 32 -17.79 2.48 3.28
C PRO A 32 -16.48 1.75 2.90
N ASP A 33 -15.36 2.28 3.37
CA ASP A 33 -14.06 1.62 3.27
C ASP A 33 -13.93 0.55 4.35
N THR A 34 -13.46 -0.62 3.98
CA THR A 34 -13.10 -1.66 4.94
C THR A 34 -11.58 -1.75 5.05
N VAL A 35 -11.09 -1.73 6.28
CA VAL A 35 -9.66 -1.74 6.58
C VAL A 35 -9.35 -2.93 7.48
N LEU A 36 -8.33 -3.73 7.15
CA LEU A 36 -7.76 -4.70 8.08
C LEU A 36 -6.52 -4.13 8.74
N ILE A 37 -6.33 -4.44 10.00
CA ILE A 37 -5.16 -4.05 10.76
C ILE A 37 -4.56 -5.31 11.41
N PHE A 38 -3.25 -5.48 11.25
CA PHE A 38 -2.47 -6.53 11.87
C PHE A 38 -1.47 -5.89 12.82
N LYS A 39 -1.55 -6.27 14.09
CA LYS A 39 -0.59 -5.83 15.13
C LYS A 39 0.39 -6.96 15.43
N PRO A 40 1.67 -6.66 15.64
CA PRO A 40 2.59 -7.70 16.11
C PRO A 40 2.10 -8.26 17.46
N LYS A 41 2.32 -9.55 17.71
CA LYS A 41 1.98 -10.19 19.00
C LYS A 41 2.63 -9.48 20.20
N ALA A 42 3.81 -8.90 19.98
CA ALA A 42 4.52 -8.11 20.97
C ALA A 42 4.04 -6.64 21.05
N TYR A 43 2.90 -6.28 20.44
CA TYR A 43 2.38 -4.92 20.48
C TYR A 43 2.17 -4.45 21.91
N ASN A 44 2.74 -3.28 22.22
CA ASN A 44 2.59 -2.62 23.51
C ASN A 44 2.18 -1.16 23.26
N ALA A 45 1.02 -0.77 23.76
CA ALA A 45 0.50 0.60 23.56
C ALA A 45 1.37 1.70 24.19
N ASN A 46 2.26 1.35 25.13
CA ASN A 46 3.21 2.29 25.73
C ASN A 46 4.51 2.45 24.92
N GLN A 47 4.69 1.71 23.85
CA GLN A 47 5.83 1.79 22.96
C GLN A 47 5.40 2.23 21.57
N LYS A 48 6.25 2.99 20.88
CA LYS A 48 6.01 3.35 19.48
C LYS A 48 6.29 2.16 18.58
N HIS A 49 5.41 1.97 17.57
CA HIS A 49 5.53 0.90 16.59
C HIS A 49 5.60 1.48 15.17
N PRO A 50 6.50 1.00 14.33
CA PRO A 50 6.50 1.36 12.91
C PRO A 50 5.22 0.87 12.22
N LEU A 51 4.81 1.58 11.17
CA LEU A 51 3.56 1.37 10.45
C LEU A 51 3.81 1.14 8.97
N VAL A 52 3.12 0.16 8.38
CA VAL A 52 3.11 -0.07 6.93
C VAL A 52 1.67 -0.06 6.43
N TYR A 53 1.37 0.78 5.43
CA TYR A 53 0.16 0.67 4.62
C TYR A 53 0.44 -0.24 3.42
N LEU A 54 -0.42 -1.26 3.18
CA LEU A 54 -0.33 -2.15 2.03
C LEU A 54 -1.56 -1.99 1.14
N LEU A 55 -1.35 -1.48 -0.06
CA LEU A 55 -2.40 -1.14 -1.02
C LEU A 55 -2.63 -2.30 -2.00
N HIS A 56 -3.90 -2.64 -2.24
CA HIS A 56 -4.31 -3.72 -3.15
C HIS A 56 -4.31 -3.31 -4.62
N GLY A 57 -4.38 -4.28 -5.53
CA GLY A 57 -4.44 -4.10 -6.97
C GLY A 57 -5.85 -3.82 -7.50
N TYR A 58 -5.95 -3.45 -8.78
CA TYR A 58 -7.22 -3.15 -9.45
C TYR A 58 -8.19 -4.34 -9.40
N SER A 59 -9.46 -4.04 -9.23
CA SER A 59 -10.59 -4.98 -9.08
C SER A 59 -10.51 -5.94 -7.88
N GLN A 60 -9.63 -5.67 -6.93
CA GLN A 60 -9.51 -6.38 -5.66
C GLN A 60 -10.03 -5.51 -4.49
N ASN A 61 -9.69 -5.85 -3.27
CA ASN A 61 -10.12 -5.14 -2.08
C ASN A 61 -9.09 -5.29 -0.93
N TYR A 62 -9.40 -4.69 0.20
CA TYR A 62 -8.61 -4.71 1.43
C TYR A 62 -8.07 -6.10 1.85
N ASN A 63 -8.66 -7.19 1.39
CA ASN A 63 -8.29 -8.56 1.79
C ASN A 63 -7.27 -9.22 0.83
N GLN A 64 -6.94 -8.60 -0.31
CA GLN A 64 -6.07 -9.22 -1.32
C GLN A 64 -4.72 -9.66 -0.74
N TRP A 65 -4.05 -8.80 0.03
CA TRP A 65 -2.76 -9.14 0.61
C TRP A 65 -2.81 -10.33 1.58
N SER A 66 -3.91 -10.47 2.34
CA SER A 66 -4.12 -11.64 3.22
C SER A 66 -4.30 -12.96 2.43
N GLY A 67 -4.76 -12.86 1.19
CA GLY A 67 -4.84 -14.02 0.27
C GLY A 67 -3.50 -14.36 -0.40
N ILE A 68 -2.54 -13.43 -0.40
CA ILE A 68 -1.23 -13.60 -1.03
C ILE A 68 -0.18 -14.09 -0.02
N THR A 69 -0.16 -13.52 1.18
CA THR A 69 0.84 -13.82 2.21
C THR A 69 0.24 -13.76 3.61
N ASN A 70 0.92 -14.33 4.57
CA ASN A 70 0.53 -14.27 5.98
C ASN A 70 0.95 -12.93 6.59
N LEU A 71 0.06 -11.93 6.54
CA LEU A 71 0.32 -10.59 7.07
C LEU A 71 0.58 -10.57 8.58
N GLN A 72 -0.04 -11.47 9.36
CA GLN A 72 0.24 -11.59 10.79
C GLN A 72 1.68 -12.03 11.03
N LYS A 73 2.18 -13.00 10.24
CA LYS A 73 3.58 -13.44 10.33
C LYS A 73 4.54 -12.30 10.00
N LEU A 74 4.26 -11.52 8.95
CA LEU A 74 5.08 -10.33 8.61
C LEU A 74 5.07 -9.29 9.73
N SER A 75 3.89 -9.00 10.27
CA SER A 75 3.74 -8.10 11.42
C SER A 75 4.56 -8.56 12.63
N ASP A 76 4.47 -9.84 12.98
CA ASP A 76 5.21 -10.44 14.11
C ASP A 76 6.72 -10.41 13.89
N GLN A 77 7.16 -10.75 12.66
CA GLN A 77 8.57 -10.87 12.31
C GLN A 77 9.29 -9.52 12.30
N TYR A 78 8.64 -8.49 11.77
CA TYR A 78 9.27 -7.18 11.60
C TYR A 78 8.89 -6.17 12.70
N GLY A 79 7.87 -6.48 13.50
CA GLY A 79 7.37 -5.59 14.56
C GLY A 79 6.53 -4.42 14.04
N PHE A 80 6.00 -4.51 12.82
CA PHE A 80 5.25 -3.45 12.17
C PHE A 80 3.74 -3.62 12.34
N ILE A 81 3.03 -2.53 12.61
CA ILE A 81 1.59 -2.48 12.40
C ILE A 81 1.36 -2.45 10.88
N ILE A 82 0.52 -3.34 10.36
CA ILE A 82 0.17 -3.40 8.94
C ILE A 82 -1.30 -2.98 8.79
N VAL A 83 -1.57 -2.06 7.86
CA VAL A 83 -2.92 -1.54 7.56
C VAL A 83 -3.21 -1.75 6.08
N THR A 84 -4.30 -2.45 5.76
CA THR A 84 -4.72 -2.72 4.38
C THR A 84 -6.09 -2.07 4.12
N PRO A 85 -6.15 -0.82 3.60
CA PRO A 85 -7.40 -0.16 3.24
C PRO A 85 -7.95 -0.67 1.90
N ASP A 86 -9.25 -0.47 1.67
CA ASP A 86 -9.86 -0.65 0.34
C ASP A 86 -9.59 0.59 -0.53
N GLY A 87 -9.07 0.39 -1.72
CA GLY A 87 -8.82 1.45 -2.71
C GLY A 87 -9.86 1.47 -3.84
N PHE A 88 -10.81 0.55 -3.81
CA PHE A 88 -11.79 0.31 -4.90
C PHE A 88 -11.08 0.17 -6.25
N THR A 89 -11.51 0.92 -7.28
CA THR A 89 -10.86 1.00 -8.60
C THR A 89 -10.30 2.40 -8.88
N THR A 90 -10.00 3.18 -7.82
CA THR A 90 -9.70 4.61 -7.91
C THR A 90 -8.22 4.95 -8.09
N PHE A 91 -7.33 3.95 -8.14
CA PHE A 91 -5.88 4.17 -8.13
C PHE A 91 -5.41 5.04 -6.94
N TYR A 92 -6.18 5.02 -5.86
CA TYR A 92 -5.92 5.83 -4.65
C TYR A 92 -5.82 7.34 -4.92
N MET A 93 -6.52 7.79 -5.98
CA MET A 93 -6.56 9.20 -6.40
C MET A 93 -7.87 9.87 -5.99
N ASP A 94 -7.83 11.19 -5.93
CA ASP A 94 -9.02 12.01 -5.94
C ASP A 94 -9.46 12.28 -7.38
N SER A 95 -10.74 12.01 -7.67
CA SER A 95 -11.32 12.39 -8.95
C SER A 95 -11.52 13.91 -9.01
N PRO A 96 -11.12 14.58 -10.10
CA PRO A 96 -11.42 15.99 -10.29
C PRO A 96 -12.92 16.28 -10.54
N THR A 97 -13.71 15.25 -10.89
CA THR A 97 -15.10 15.39 -11.32
C THR A 97 -16.13 14.70 -10.43
N LYS A 98 -15.70 13.75 -9.60
CA LYS A 98 -16.61 12.96 -8.75
C LYS A 98 -16.39 13.27 -7.28
N GLU A 99 -17.35 13.92 -6.65
CA GLU A 99 -17.32 14.33 -5.26
C GLU A 99 -17.08 13.16 -4.28
N HIS A 100 -17.66 11.98 -4.57
CA HIS A 100 -17.52 10.79 -3.72
C HIS A 100 -16.43 9.80 -4.20
N SER A 101 -15.46 10.27 -4.98
CA SER A 101 -14.27 9.50 -5.39
C SER A 101 -13.00 10.24 -5.01
N ARG A 102 -12.81 10.45 -3.70
CA ARG A 102 -11.74 11.24 -3.10
C ARG A 102 -10.91 10.39 -2.14
N HIS A 103 -10.16 9.45 -2.72
CA HIS A 103 -9.44 8.42 -1.96
C HIS A 103 -8.21 8.96 -1.23
N GLU A 104 -7.47 9.88 -1.85
CA GLU A 104 -6.33 10.54 -1.23
C GLU A 104 -6.76 11.43 -0.06
N ASP A 105 -7.84 12.20 -0.24
CA ASP A 105 -8.44 13.02 0.80
C ASP A 105 -8.96 12.16 1.98
N PHE A 106 -9.67 11.06 1.69
CA PHE A 106 -10.07 10.08 2.71
C PHE A 106 -8.87 9.51 3.47
N PHE A 107 -7.83 9.09 2.73
CA PHE A 107 -6.64 8.48 3.31
C PHE A 107 -6.00 9.39 4.36
N PHE A 108 -5.70 10.65 3.99
CA PHE A 108 -4.96 11.56 4.88
C PHE A 108 -5.85 12.24 5.92
N ASN A 109 -7.12 12.51 5.65
CA ASN A 109 -7.98 13.28 6.55
C ASN A 109 -8.90 12.42 7.43
N GLU A 110 -9.05 11.12 7.13
CA GLU A 110 -9.90 10.23 7.91
C GLU A 110 -9.18 8.96 8.38
N LEU A 111 -8.58 8.17 7.46
CA LEU A 111 -7.91 6.91 7.81
C LEU A 111 -6.66 7.15 8.67
N VAL A 112 -5.73 7.98 8.21
CA VAL A 112 -4.49 8.29 8.93
C VAL A 112 -4.77 8.80 10.34
N PRO A 113 -5.62 9.83 10.57
CA PRO A 113 -5.93 10.29 11.92
C PRO A 113 -6.56 9.22 12.81
N LYS A 114 -7.38 8.32 12.24
CA LYS A 114 -7.97 7.21 12.99
C LYS A 114 -6.90 6.20 13.42
N VAL A 115 -5.98 5.82 12.53
CA VAL A 115 -4.86 4.92 12.84
C VAL A 115 -4.00 5.52 13.98
N HIS A 116 -3.63 6.79 13.87
CA HIS A 116 -2.82 7.48 14.88
C HIS A 116 -3.52 7.68 16.24
N ARG A 117 -4.86 7.73 16.27
CA ARG A 117 -5.60 7.75 17.53
C ARG A 117 -5.75 6.38 18.16
N SER A 118 -5.73 5.32 17.35
CA SER A 118 -5.96 3.96 17.81
C SER A 118 -4.69 3.23 18.24
N PHE A 119 -3.54 3.64 17.69
CA PHE A 119 -2.25 2.98 17.92
C PHE A 119 -1.15 3.99 18.24
N ASN A 120 -0.19 3.56 19.07
CA ASN A 120 1.02 4.34 19.33
C ASN A 120 2.02 4.15 18.18
N VAL A 121 1.80 4.90 17.09
CA VAL A 121 2.58 4.85 15.86
C VAL A 121 3.87 5.63 16.02
N ASP A 122 4.99 5.04 15.61
CA ASP A 122 6.24 5.74 15.39
C ASP A 122 6.16 6.59 14.12
N ARG A 123 6.02 7.91 14.29
CA ARG A 123 5.81 8.85 13.18
C ARG A 123 7.01 9.05 12.28
N GLU A 124 8.21 8.66 12.73
CA GLU A 124 9.41 8.67 11.90
C GLU A 124 9.52 7.42 11.01
N ASN A 125 8.75 6.37 11.35
CA ASN A 125 8.84 5.06 10.75
C ASN A 125 7.49 4.61 10.15
N ILE A 126 6.97 5.41 9.24
CA ILE A 126 5.75 5.14 8.47
C ILE A 126 6.12 4.81 7.03
N PHE A 127 5.67 3.66 6.56
CA PHE A 127 5.95 3.12 5.24
C PHE A 127 4.67 2.86 4.46
N ILE A 128 4.78 2.79 3.15
CA ILE A 128 3.68 2.45 2.27
C ILE A 128 4.19 1.54 1.15
N SER A 129 3.42 0.52 0.79
CA SER A 129 3.69 -0.33 -0.36
C SER A 129 2.39 -0.81 -0.99
N GLY A 130 2.49 -1.43 -2.15
CA GLY A 130 1.34 -1.99 -2.83
C GLY A 130 1.73 -2.75 -4.09
N LEU A 131 0.74 -3.45 -4.67
CA LEU A 131 0.91 -4.17 -5.92
C LEU A 131 0.06 -3.55 -7.04
N SER A 132 0.56 -3.57 -8.27
CA SER A 132 -0.20 -3.14 -9.46
C SER A 132 -0.76 -1.72 -9.30
N MET A 133 -2.09 -1.54 -9.32
CA MET A 133 -2.77 -0.29 -8.94
C MET A 133 -2.29 0.25 -7.58
N GLY A 134 -2.14 -0.64 -6.57
CA GLY A 134 -1.66 -0.26 -5.25
C GLY A 134 -0.19 0.14 -5.24
N GLY A 135 0.63 -0.45 -6.10
CA GLY A 135 2.03 -0.06 -6.30
C GLY A 135 2.15 1.36 -6.86
N TYR A 136 1.30 1.71 -7.82
CA TYR A 136 1.13 3.08 -8.30
C TYR A 136 0.69 4.00 -7.16
N GLY A 137 -0.40 3.65 -6.45
CA GLY A 137 -0.93 4.44 -5.35
C GLY A 137 0.09 4.70 -4.26
N ALA A 138 0.89 3.69 -3.90
CA ALA A 138 1.94 3.81 -2.89
C ALA A 138 3.01 4.84 -3.30
N LEU A 139 3.55 4.75 -4.52
CA LEU A 139 4.55 5.72 -4.99
C LEU A 139 3.95 7.12 -5.17
N ARG A 140 2.72 7.21 -5.71
CA ARG A 140 2.05 8.49 -5.89
C ARG A 140 1.85 9.22 -4.55
N LEU A 141 1.27 8.54 -3.56
CA LEU A 141 1.06 9.13 -2.23
C LEU A 141 2.38 9.50 -1.56
N PHE A 142 3.43 8.69 -1.73
CA PHE A 142 4.76 8.98 -1.20
C PHE A 142 5.39 10.24 -1.84
N ILE A 143 5.31 10.39 -3.15
CA ILE A 143 5.88 11.54 -3.88
C ILE A 143 5.14 12.83 -3.53
N LEU A 144 3.81 12.77 -3.39
CA LEU A 144 2.97 13.94 -3.09
C LEU A 144 3.01 14.31 -1.59
N HIS A 145 3.21 13.35 -0.70
CA HIS A 145 3.25 13.54 0.76
C HIS A 145 4.57 13.05 1.39
N PRO A 146 5.73 13.56 0.93
CA PRO A 146 7.04 13.04 1.32
C PRO A 146 7.37 13.25 2.81
N HIS A 147 6.66 14.16 3.48
CA HIS A 147 6.86 14.42 4.92
C HIS A 147 6.13 13.41 5.81
N TYR A 148 5.15 12.68 5.28
CA TYR A 148 4.39 11.72 6.06
C TYR A 148 5.04 10.33 6.06
N PHE A 149 5.57 9.88 4.93
CA PHE A 149 6.19 8.56 4.83
C PHE A 149 7.71 8.63 4.97
N ASN A 150 8.30 7.63 5.63
CA ASN A 150 9.76 7.47 5.67
C ASN A 150 10.27 7.03 4.29
N THR A 151 9.78 5.91 3.77
CA THR A 151 10.04 5.45 2.41
C THR A 151 8.84 4.65 1.88
N ALA A 152 8.90 4.22 0.62
CA ALA A 152 7.84 3.48 -0.04
C ALA A 152 8.35 2.27 -0.83
N GLY A 153 7.41 1.38 -1.18
CA GLY A 153 7.63 0.25 -2.09
C GLY A 153 6.54 0.14 -3.15
N SER A 154 6.88 -0.48 -4.29
CA SER A 154 5.94 -0.78 -5.37
C SER A 154 6.30 -2.10 -6.03
N THR A 155 5.42 -3.09 -6.01
CA THR A 155 5.60 -4.33 -6.77
C THR A 155 4.69 -4.39 -7.98
N SER A 156 5.25 -4.69 -9.16
CA SER A 156 4.48 -4.74 -10.42
C SER A 156 3.58 -3.50 -10.61
N GLY A 157 4.05 -2.30 -10.24
CA GLY A 157 3.24 -1.08 -10.21
C GLY A 157 2.82 -0.63 -11.61
N ALA A 158 1.56 -0.19 -11.77
CA ALA A 158 1.05 0.46 -12.98
C ALA A 158 1.51 1.93 -13.00
N LEU A 159 2.81 2.17 -13.21
CA LEU A 159 3.48 3.43 -12.90
C LEU A 159 3.27 4.53 -13.94
N GLU A 160 2.87 4.16 -15.15
CA GLU A 160 2.54 5.09 -16.22
C GLU A 160 1.03 5.06 -16.48
N ILE A 161 0.37 6.18 -16.27
CA ILE A 161 -1.06 6.34 -16.52
C ILE A 161 -1.25 6.80 -17.96
N ASP A 162 -1.50 5.85 -18.84
CA ASP A 162 -1.65 6.06 -20.27
C ASP A 162 -2.85 5.27 -20.82
N ARG A 163 -3.69 5.94 -21.61
CA ARG A 163 -4.94 5.34 -22.11
C ARG A 163 -4.68 4.16 -23.05
N GLU A 164 -3.67 4.25 -23.92
CA GLU A 164 -3.34 3.18 -24.86
C GLU A 164 -2.72 1.99 -24.14
N SER A 165 -1.76 2.23 -23.27
CA SER A 165 -1.12 1.18 -22.44
C SER A 165 -2.14 0.47 -21.57
N PHE A 166 -3.04 1.21 -20.93
CA PHE A 166 -4.11 0.62 -20.10
C PHE A 166 -5.18 -0.10 -20.93
N GLY A 167 -5.39 0.30 -22.18
CA GLY A 167 -6.17 -0.47 -23.13
C GLY A 167 -5.56 -1.86 -23.36
N LYS A 168 -4.26 -1.94 -23.60
CA LYS A 168 -3.53 -3.21 -23.77
C LYS A 168 -3.58 -4.07 -22.50
N VAL A 169 -3.37 -3.47 -21.34
CA VAL A 169 -3.48 -4.16 -20.03
C VAL A 169 -4.90 -4.68 -19.80
N SER A 170 -5.92 -3.88 -20.11
CA SER A 170 -7.34 -4.27 -19.96
C SER A 170 -7.71 -5.44 -20.88
N GLN A 171 -7.26 -5.41 -22.14
CA GLN A 171 -7.46 -6.51 -23.08
C GLN A 171 -6.72 -7.77 -22.63
N HIS A 172 -5.49 -7.65 -22.14
CA HIS A 172 -4.68 -8.78 -21.70
C HIS A 172 -5.35 -9.55 -20.54
N PHE A 173 -5.81 -8.84 -19.49
CA PHE A 173 -6.34 -9.48 -18.28
C PHE A 173 -7.85 -9.80 -18.35
N TRP A 174 -8.63 -8.96 -19.03
CA TRP A 174 -10.10 -9.05 -18.96
C TRP A 174 -10.80 -9.13 -20.32
N GLN A 175 -10.07 -9.04 -21.43
CA GLN A 175 -10.59 -9.06 -22.81
C GLN A 175 -11.70 -8.01 -23.03
N ASN A 176 -11.59 -6.86 -22.39
CA ASN A 176 -12.51 -5.73 -22.47
C ASN A 176 -11.79 -4.41 -22.15
N ASN A 177 -12.53 -3.30 -22.08
CA ASN A 177 -11.98 -1.96 -21.81
C ASN A 177 -12.20 -1.47 -20.37
N ARG A 178 -12.64 -2.34 -19.44
CA ARG A 178 -13.08 -1.93 -18.09
C ARG A 178 -12.09 -1.02 -17.33
N LEU A 179 -10.79 -1.28 -17.43
CA LEU A 179 -9.77 -0.46 -16.76
C LEU A 179 -9.76 0.96 -17.33
N VAL A 180 -9.86 1.10 -18.66
CA VAL A 180 -9.92 2.40 -19.34
C VAL A 180 -11.23 3.11 -19.02
N ASP A 181 -12.34 2.39 -18.99
CA ASP A 181 -13.67 2.96 -18.71
C ASP A 181 -13.76 3.44 -17.25
N ASP A 182 -13.28 2.63 -16.28
CA ASP A 182 -13.26 3.01 -14.88
C ASP A 182 -12.39 4.26 -14.66
N LEU A 183 -11.16 4.29 -15.19
CA LEU A 183 -10.29 5.46 -15.08
C LEU A 183 -10.82 6.67 -15.83
N GLY A 184 -11.37 6.47 -17.04
CA GLY A 184 -12.01 7.54 -17.81
C GLY A 184 -13.23 8.14 -17.11
N SER A 185 -13.80 7.40 -16.18
CA SER A 185 -14.89 7.89 -15.35
C SER A 185 -14.45 8.80 -14.20
N ILE A 186 -13.17 8.76 -13.80
CA ILE A 186 -12.63 9.52 -12.66
C ILE A 186 -11.50 10.48 -13.04
N LEU A 187 -10.91 10.37 -14.23
CA LEU A 187 -9.85 11.24 -14.72
C LEU A 187 -10.34 12.14 -15.84
N GLU A 188 -9.77 13.32 -15.92
CA GLU A 188 -9.99 14.29 -16.99
C GLU A 188 -8.70 14.64 -17.73
N GLY A 189 -8.84 15.06 -18.98
CA GLY A 189 -7.78 15.61 -19.82
C GLY A 189 -6.68 14.61 -20.15
N ASP A 190 -5.45 15.09 -20.12
CA ASP A 190 -4.27 14.26 -20.40
C ASP A 190 -3.95 13.35 -19.20
N TRP A 191 -4.05 12.03 -19.41
CA TRP A 191 -3.80 11.04 -18.37
C TRP A 191 -2.33 10.97 -17.95
N HIS A 192 -1.40 11.31 -18.84
CA HIS A 192 0.04 11.28 -18.50
C HIS A 192 0.41 12.19 -17.32
N ARG A 193 -0.41 13.22 -17.04
CA ARG A 193 -0.18 14.08 -15.87
C ARG A 193 -0.25 13.34 -14.53
N TYR A 194 -0.89 12.17 -14.49
CA TYR A 194 -1.00 11.34 -13.31
C TYR A 194 0.11 10.29 -13.21
N SER A 195 0.93 10.09 -14.24
CA SER A 195 2.03 9.13 -14.27
C SER A 195 3.08 9.43 -13.21
N ILE A 196 3.67 8.38 -12.62
CA ILE A 196 4.79 8.55 -11.68
C ILE A 196 5.96 9.27 -12.32
N SER A 197 6.24 9.01 -13.60
CA SER A 197 7.29 9.74 -14.35
C SER A 197 7.04 11.25 -14.40
N THR A 198 5.79 11.67 -14.59
CA THR A 198 5.42 13.09 -14.61
C THR A 198 5.54 13.71 -13.22
N LEU A 199 5.05 13.02 -12.17
CA LEU A 199 5.15 13.50 -10.80
C LEU A 199 6.61 13.67 -10.34
N LEU A 200 7.50 12.74 -10.68
CA LEU A 200 8.93 12.85 -10.38
C LEU A 200 9.60 14.03 -11.10
N ARG A 201 9.25 14.29 -12.37
CA ARG A 201 9.78 15.44 -13.13
C ARG A 201 9.30 16.78 -12.57
N GLN A 202 8.05 16.84 -12.12
CA GLN A 202 7.45 18.05 -11.54
C GLN A 202 7.97 18.34 -10.12
N ASN A 203 8.33 17.32 -9.35
CA ASN A 203 8.85 17.46 -7.98
C ASN A 203 10.37 17.28 -7.94
N GLN A 204 11.13 18.22 -8.49
CA GLN A 204 12.59 18.14 -8.58
C GLN A 204 13.30 18.11 -7.21
N SER A 205 12.65 18.59 -6.16
CA SER A 205 13.16 18.54 -4.78
C SER A 205 13.00 17.16 -4.13
N PHE A 206 12.20 16.28 -4.71
CA PHE A 206 12.01 14.93 -4.18
C PHE A 206 13.28 14.09 -4.35
N LYS A 207 13.90 13.69 -3.24
CA LYS A 207 15.13 12.88 -3.21
C LYS A 207 15.06 11.73 -2.21
N LYS A 208 13.86 11.36 -1.77
CA LYS A 208 13.72 10.26 -0.81
C LYS A 208 13.89 8.90 -1.49
N PRO A 209 14.57 7.96 -0.82
CA PRO A 209 14.79 6.62 -1.35
C PRO A 209 13.47 5.83 -1.40
N PHE A 210 13.35 4.91 -2.37
CA PHE A 210 12.26 3.94 -2.42
C PHE A 210 12.70 2.65 -3.11
N VAL A 211 11.98 1.56 -2.82
CA VAL A 211 12.17 0.26 -3.48
C VAL A 211 11.03 -0.01 -4.45
N PHE A 212 11.35 -0.60 -5.59
CA PHE A 212 10.32 -1.13 -6.46
C PHE A 212 10.83 -2.36 -7.21
N ASP A 213 9.93 -3.20 -7.61
CA ASP A 213 10.24 -4.45 -8.29
C ASP A 213 9.18 -4.82 -9.33
N CYS A 214 9.61 -5.61 -10.31
CA CYS A 214 8.71 -6.16 -11.30
C CYS A 214 9.28 -7.45 -11.89
N GLY A 215 8.41 -8.42 -12.16
CA GLY A 215 8.76 -9.62 -12.89
C GLY A 215 9.08 -9.30 -14.35
N ARG A 216 10.13 -9.93 -14.91
CA ARG A 216 10.54 -9.66 -16.29
C ARG A 216 9.56 -10.13 -17.35
N GLN A 217 8.59 -10.99 -17.00
CA GLN A 217 7.50 -11.43 -17.86
C GLN A 217 6.21 -10.62 -17.66
N ASP A 218 6.20 -9.73 -16.67
CA ASP A 218 5.06 -8.86 -16.36
C ASP A 218 4.82 -7.84 -17.48
N ILE A 219 3.58 -7.68 -17.91
CA ILE A 219 3.18 -6.69 -18.93
C ILE A 219 3.53 -5.25 -18.54
N LEU A 220 3.68 -4.96 -17.23
CA LEU A 220 4.05 -3.64 -16.69
C LEU A 220 5.57 -3.48 -16.47
N PHE A 221 6.37 -4.47 -16.84
CA PHE A 221 7.82 -4.40 -16.67
C PHE A 221 8.47 -3.19 -17.39
N PRO A 222 8.07 -2.83 -18.63
CA PRO A 222 8.61 -1.66 -19.30
C PRO A 222 8.42 -0.33 -18.54
N ASP A 223 7.30 -0.19 -17.82
CA ASP A 223 7.06 0.99 -16.99
C ASP A 223 8.08 1.09 -15.85
N SER A 224 8.40 -0.05 -15.22
CA SER A 224 9.40 -0.10 -14.16
C SER A 224 10.80 0.27 -14.67
N GLU A 225 11.21 -0.20 -15.85
CA GLU A 225 12.50 0.18 -16.46
C GLU A 225 12.55 1.69 -16.78
N LYS A 226 11.44 2.24 -17.28
CA LYS A 226 11.32 3.68 -17.54
C LYS A 226 11.47 4.51 -16.25
N ILE A 227 10.81 4.09 -15.15
CA ILE A 227 10.94 4.76 -13.86
C ILE A 227 12.35 4.64 -13.29
N LYS A 228 13.01 3.48 -13.42
CA LYS A 228 14.42 3.32 -13.00
C LYS A 228 15.35 4.28 -13.73
N THR A 229 15.24 4.32 -15.05
CA THR A 229 16.05 5.21 -15.89
C THR A 229 15.82 6.69 -15.52
N LEU A 230 14.56 7.07 -15.31
CA LEU A 230 14.21 8.42 -14.90
C LEU A 230 14.74 8.76 -13.50
N ALA A 231 14.57 7.89 -12.53
CA ALA A 231 15.03 8.11 -11.16
C ALA A 231 16.54 8.31 -11.11
N ASP A 232 17.31 7.53 -11.89
CA ASP A 232 18.76 7.69 -12.02
C ASP A 232 19.13 9.07 -12.60
N SER A 233 18.44 9.48 -13.67
CA SER A 233 18.67 10.79 -14.31
C SER A 233 18.35 11.97 -13.39
N LEU A 234 17.43 11.78 -12.43
CA LEU A 234 17.04 12.77 -11.43
C LEU A 234 17.84 12.67 -10.13
N ASN A 235 18.80 11.74 -10.04
CA ASN A 235 19.55 11.42 -8.82
C ASN A 235 18.64 11.13 -7.63
N ILE A 236 17.59 10.33 -7.85
CA ILE A 236 16.71 9.82 -6.80
C ILE A 236 17.23 8.43 -6.39
N PRO A 237 17.59 8.20 -5.12
CA PRO A 237 18.06 6.90 -4.66
C PRO A 237 16.95 5.84 -4.78
N THR A 238 17.14 4.84 -5.63
CA THR A 238 16.15 3.77 -5.80
C THR A 238 16.81 2.39 -5.73
N THR A 239 16.11 1.44 -5.14
CA THR A 239 16.42 0.02 -5.25
C THR A 239 15.42 -0.61 -6.20
N PHE A 240 15.87 -0.99 -7.40
CA PHE A 240 15.06 -1.71 -8.38
C PHE A 240 15.43 -3.20 -8.40
N ILE A 241 14.45 -4.07 -8.16
CA ILE A 241 14.61 -5.52 -8.19
C ILE A 241 13.93 -6.08 -9.44
N SER A 242 14.72 -6.60 -10.38
CA SER A 242 14.26 -7.25 -11.60
C SER A 242 14.60 -8.72 -11.55
N GLN A 243 13.60 -9.59 -11.59
CA GLN A 243 13.78 -11.04 -11.51
C GLN A 243 12.74 -11.77 -12.37
N PRO A 244 12.93 -13.10 -12.65
CA PRO A 244 11.90 -13.87 -13.34
C PRO A 244 10.57 -13.83 -12.56
N GLY A 245 9.47 -13.66 -13.28
CA GLY A 245 8.13 -13.62 -12.70
C GLY A 245 7.17 -12.84 -13.59
N ASP A 246 5.88 -12.92 -13.27
CA ASP A 246 4.78 -12.35 -14.03
C ASP A 246 3.83 -11.59 -13.09
N HIS A 247 2.79 -10.95 -13.64
CA HIS A 247 1.77 -10.18 -12.91
C HIS A 247 0.82 -11.08 -12.12
N ASN A 248 1.32 -11.75 -11.08
CA ASN A 248 0.55 -12.75 -10.34
C ASN A 248 0.90 -12.82 -8.84
N THR A 249 0.04 -13.53 -8.11
CA THR A 249 0.14 -13.68 -6.64
C THR A 249 1.40 -14.41 -6.19
N GLU A 250 1.95 -15.33 -7.00
CA GLU A 250 3.19 -16.03 -6.67
C GLU A 250 4.36 -15.06 -6.64
N TYR A 251 4.44 -14.18 -7.64
CA TYR A 251 5.48 -13.15 -7.69
C TYR A 251 5.34 -12.18 -6.50
N TRP A 252 4.14 -11.62 -6.29
CA TRP A 252 3.90 -10.62 -5.24
C TRP A 252 4.12 -11.16 -3.84
N GLY A 253 3.80 -12.45 -3.59
CA GLY A 253 4.05 -13.09 -2.31
C GLY A 253 5.53 -13.21 -1.94
N LYS A 254 6.40 -13.34 -2.95
CA LYS A 254 7.87 -13.33 -2.76
C LYS A 254 8.39 -11.89 -2.64
N SER A 255 7.91 -11.02 -3.48
CA SER A 255 8.36 -9.63 -3.61
C SER A 255 8.13 -8.82 -2.34
N ILE A 256 6.97 -8.96 -1.69
CA ILE A 256 6.65 -8.18 -0.49
C ILE A 256 7.65 -8.39 0.65
N GLU A 257 8.27 -9.56 0.76
CA GLU A 257 9.32 -9.84 1.74
C GLU A 257 10.53 -8.91 1.55
N TYR A 258 10.92 -8.61 0.30
CA TYR A 258 12.01 -7.66 0.01
C TYR A 258 11.68 -6.25 0.48
N HIS A 259 10.41 -5.84 0.35
CA HIS A 259 9.96 -4.53 0.84
C HIS A 259 10.06 -4.44 2.37
N PHE A 260 9.64 -5.49 3.10
CA PHE A 260 9.76 -5.50 4.56
C PHE A 260 11.23 -5.49 5.03
N VAL A 261 12.12 -6.22 4.34
CA VAL A 261 13.57 -6.13 4.59
C VAL A 261 14.07 -4.71 4.35
N TYR A 262 13.68 -4.11 3.23
CA TYR A 262 14.07 -2.74 2.89
C TYR A 262 13.56 -1.73 3.93
N PHE A 263 12.30 -1.82 4.36
CA PHE A 263 11.75 -0.94 5.39
C PHE A 263 12.47 -1.10 6.73
N LYS A 264 12.81 -2.35 7.10
CA LYS A 264 13.58 -2.62 8.31
C LYS A 264 14.95 -1.95 8.31
N GLN A 265 15.61 -1.91 7.15
CA GLN A 265 16.91 -1.24 6.98
C GLN A 265 16.80 0.30 7.00
N HIS A 266 15.60 0.85 6.79
CA HIS A 266 15.33 2.28 6.77
C HIS A 266 14.63 2.77 8.05
N LEU A 267 14.56 1.96 9.10
CA LEU A 267 14.09 2.45 10.40
C LEU A 267 15.03 3.53 10.90
N LYS A 268 14.45 4.62 11.34
CA LYS A 268 15.13 5.68 12.07
C LYS A 268 15.13 5.32 13.56
N GLU A 269 16.23 5.58 14.24
CA GLU A 269 16.41 5.40 15.69
C GLU A 269 15.70 6.48 16.49
#